data_492bcd6e3d9f6755f7bb2b698ff748d3
#
_entry.id   492bcd6e3d9f6755f7bb2b698ff748d3
#
_cell.length_a   1.000
_cell.length_b   1.000
_cell.length_c   1.000
_cell.angle_alpha   90.00
_cell.angle_beta   90.00
_cell.angle_gamma   90.00
#
_symmetry.space_group_name_H-M   'P 1'
#
loop_
_entity.id
_entity.type
_entity.pdbx_description
1 polymer ?
#
loop_
_entity_poly.entity_id
_entity_poly.type
_entity_poly.pdbx_seq_one_letter_code
_entity_poly.pdbx_strand_id
1 'polypeptide(L)'
;MNYEITLFGRIDWTAYGLTTITVQDTIEIIRTGNYFINDSQRSGMWGTLAEVTRQIQALPDGANIQAAKQQFLPAVSFNGIYNNGIVKYSNVTALDFDHIPSEKEYSDLYQHLMATPCVGWIYRTPSGRGLKALAIHDNDNPVMHGNLYRQLMQMFQTPFIGTDPKCQDLNRRNYLCYDPDVWTNPSPVPYHFVYDATYDAPTISASILHQPKQKQSVTERTTPIVAPGIPSDASVMCMLKQRCKRFHPDYLKEGARRDGVYWFGTQASKAGVDYLFGLEYVKKLYQSDEIELTRGGAFTEDEITENYTNGYDAESYDEDYRKGFITKKG
;
A
#
# COMPACT_ATOMS: atom_id res chain seq x y z
N MET A 1 5.55 12.83 24.89
CA MET A 1 4.99 11.46 24.72
C MET A 1 5.86 10.71 23.71
N ASN A 2 6.16 9.45 23.98
CA ASN A 2 7.07 8.67 23.14
C ASN A 2 6.23 7.69 22.31
N TYR A 3 5.87 8.09 21.09
CA TYR A 3 5.08 7.26 20.17
C TYR A 3 6.02 6.32 19.41
N GLU A 4 5.95 5.03 19.70
CA GLU A 4 6.75 4.00 19.01
C GLU A 4 6.07 3.55 17.73
N ILE A 5 6.84 3.46 16.67
CA ILE A 5 6.41 3.15 15.32
C ILE A 5 7.44 2.24 14.63
N THR A 6 7.13 1.76 13.43
CA THR A 6 8.05 0.92 12.68
C THR A 6 8.61 1.64 11.45
N LEU A 7 9.93 1.65 11.37
CA LEU A 7 10.70 2.05 10.19
C LEU A 7 10.98 0.82 9.32
N PHE A 8 10.72 0.93 8.03
CA PHE A 8 10.97 -0.06 7.00
C PHE A 8 12.10 0.43 6.09
N GLY A 9 13.06 -0.42 5.79
CA GLY A 9 14.09 -0.07 4.80
C GLY A 9 13.50 0.21 3.42
N ARG A 10 12.35 -0.38 3.09
CA ARG A 10 11.55 -0.13 1.88
C ARG A 10 10.07 -0.27 2.19
N ILE A 11 9.22 0.34 1.34
CA ILE A 11 7.78 0.28 1.50
C ILE A 11 7.19 -1.13 1.31
N ASP A 12 7.81 -1.94 0.48
CA ASP A 12 7.41 -3.31 0.15
C ASP A 12 8.01 -4.39 1.09
N TRP A 13 8.90 -4.00 2.02
CA TRP A 13 9.48 -4.95 2.97
C TRP A 13 8.48 -5.27 4.08
N THR A 14 8.11 -6.54 4.20
CA THR A 14 7.17 -7.02 5.20
C THR A 14 7.84 -7.78 6.33
N ALA A 15 9.00 -8.39 6.09
CA ALA A 15 9.66 -9.30 7.02
C ALA A 15 11.10 -8.92 7.41
N TYR A 16 11.76 -8.03 6.67
CA TYR A 16 13.17 -7.70 6.90
C TYR A 16 13.39 -6.19 7.02
N GLY A 17 14.38 -5.80 7.82
CA GLY A 17 14.77 -4.40 7.99
C GLY A 17 13.77 -3.57 8.80
N LEU A 18 12.96 -4.23 9.63
CA LEU A 18 12.03 -3.55 10.52
C LEU A 18 12.78 -3.08 11.76
N THR A 19 12.67 -1.79 12.05
CA THR A 19 13.25 -1.19 13.24
C THR A 19 12.19 -0.42 13.99
N THR A 20 12.07 -0.66 15.29
CA THR A 20 11.24 0.20 16.15
C THR A 20 11.96 1.52 16.35
N ILE A 21 11.25 2.61 16.10
CA ILE A 21 11.75 3.98 16.21
C ILE A 21 10.65 4.85 16.84
N THR A 22 11.00 5.99 17.36
CA THR A 22 9.98 6.94 17.84
C THR A 22 9.55 7.88 16.72
N VAL A 23 8.33 8.46 16.84
CA VAL A 23 7.89 9.52 15.92
C VAL A 23 8.87 10.70 16.00
N GLN A 24 9.35 11.05 17.18
CA GLN A 24 10.29 12.17 17.36
C GLN A 24 11.61 11.94 16.61
N ASP A 25 12.20 10.74 16.72
CA ASP A 25 13.43 10.40 15.99
C ASP A 25 13.18 10.38 14.48
N THR A 26 12.00 9.92 14.06
CA THR A 26 11.59 9.94 12.64
C THR A 26 11.48 11.37 12.11
N ILE A 27 10.91 12.29 12.89
CA ILE A 27 10.83 13.71 12.53
C ILE A 27 12.22 14.33 12.43
N GLU A 28 13.15 13.94 13.32
CA GLU A 28 14.53 14.40 13.23
C GLU A 28 15.25 13.86 11.98
N ILE A 29 15.00 12.62 11.61
CA ILE A 29 15.46 12.05 10.33
C ILE A 29 14.89 12.85 9.14
N ILE A 30 13.60 13.18 9.16
CA ILE A 30 12.97 14.00 8.11
C ILE A 30 13.63 15.37 8.04
N ARG A 31 13.81 16.05 9.18
CA ARG A 31 14.38 17.39 9.28
C ARG A 31 15.82 17.48 8.81
N THR A 32 16.64 16.52 9.22
CA THR A 32 18.08 16.54 8.92
C THR A 32 18.41 15.85 7.60
N GLY A 33 17.57 14.91 7.18
CA GLY A 33 17.85 14.01 6.06
C GLY A 33 19.03 13.07 6.30
N ASN A 34 19.49 12.97 7.56
CA ASN A 34 20.66 12.19 7.93
C ASN A 34 20.32 10.71 8.19
N TYR A 35 19.78 10.08 7.18
CA TYR A 35 19.53 8.64 7.15
C TYR A 35 20.16 8.09 5.87
N PHE A 36 21.14 7.19 6.00
CA PHE A 36 21.86 6.67 4.84
C PHE A 36 21.08 5.51 4.23
N ILE A 37 20.71 5.70 2.97
CA ILE A 37 20.00 4.67 2.17
C ILE A 37 21.09 3.80 1.55
N ASN A 38 21.44 2.72 2.26
CA ASN A 38 22.39 1.74 1.78
C ASN A 38 21.66 0.57 1.11
N ASP A 39 21.80 0.47 -0.20
CA ASP A 39 21.44 -0.73 -0.90
C ASP A 39 22.48 -1.07 -1.96
N SER A 40 23.36 -1.99 -1.61
CA SER A 40 24.40 -2.52 -2.50
C SER A 40 23.84 -3.26 -3.74
N GLN A 41 22.54 -3.52 -3.77
CA GLN A 41 21.85 -4.21 -4.87
C GLN A 41 21.14 -3.26 -5.84
N ARG A 42 21.18 -1.93 -5.61
CA ARG A 42 20.47 -0.95 -6.43
C ARG A 42 21.44 -0.12 -7.27
N SER A 43 21.27 -0.21 -8.56
CA SER A 43 21.86 0.77 -9.49
C SER A 43 20.98 2.02 -9.53
N GLY A 44 21.50 3.20 -9.23
CA GLY A 44 20.81 4.45 -9.47
C GLY A 44 20.96 5.50 -8.40
N MET A 45 19.97 5.69 -7.55
CA MET A 45 19.98 6.70 -6.51
C MET A 45 20.45 6.09 -5.18
N TRP A 46 21.48 6.64 -4.57
CA TRP A 46 21.97 6.24 -3.25
C TRP A 46 22.62 7.43 -2.57
N GLY A 47 22.70 7.37 -1.27
CA GLY A 47 23.20 8.45 -0.46
C GLY A 47 22.33 8.67 0.78
N THR A 48 22.38 9.84 1.33
CA THR A 48 21.50 10.24 2.44
C THR A 48 20.06 10.43 1.98
N LEU A 49 19.12 10.38 2.90
CA LEU A 49 17.69 10.65 2.62
C LEU A 49 17.54 12.04 1.96
N ALA A 50 18.34 13.02 2.39
CA ALA A 50 18.32 14.36 1.79
C ALA A 50 18.73 14.33 0.31
N GLU A 51 19.80 13.62 -0.04
CA GLU A 51 20.29 13.52 -1.42
C GLU A 51 19.28 12.81 -2.31
N VAL A 52 18.76 11.66 -1.87
CA VAL A 52 17.77 10.88 -2.64
C VAL A 52 16.47 11.66 -2.80
N THR A 53 16.00 12.36 -1.76
CA THR A 53 14.79 13.19 -1.88
C THR A 53 14.96 14.29 -2.93
N ARG A 54 16.10 15.00 -2.92
CA ARG A 54 16.39 16.04 -3.94
C ARG A 54 16.49 15.46 -5.35
N GLN A 55 17.07 14.26 -5.50
CA GLN A 55 17.12 13.58 -6.80
C GLN A 55 15.71 13.24 -7.31
N ILE A 56 14.81 12.77 -6.44
CA ILE A 56 13.42 12.49 -6.81
C ILE A 56 12.68 13.78 -7.21
N GLN A 57 12.89 14.87 -6.46
CA GLN A 57 12.28 16.18 -6.76
C GLN A 57 12.79 16.80 -8.05
N ALA A 58 14.03 16.49 -8.43
CA ALA A 58 14.65 16.96 -9.68
C ALA A 58 14.32 16.10 -10.91
N LEU A 59 13.54 15.04 -10.76
CA LEU A 59 13.13 14.23 -11.91
C LEU A 59 12.32 15.08 -12.90
N PRO A 60 12.55 14.90 -14.21
CA PRO A 60 11.85 15.66 -15.24
C PRO A 60 10.33 15.37 -15.22
N ASP A 61 9.55 16.31 -15.74
CA ASP A 61 8.13 16.11 -15.94
C ASP A 61 7.88 14.87 -16.81
N GLY A 62 6.91 14.06 -16.40
CA GLY A 62 6.60 12.77 -17.05
C GLY A 62 7.42 11.57 -16.52
N ALA A 63 8.43 11.79 -15.67
CA ALA A 63 9.11 10.69 -15.00
C ALA A 63 8.17 9.94 -14.05
N ASN A 64 8.40 8.64 -13.90
CA ASN A 64 7.63 7.83 -12.96
C ASN A 64 8.14 8.04 -11.51
N ILE A 65 7.72 9.17 -10.91
CA ILE A 65 8.07 9.54 -9.52
C ILE A 65 7.65 8.44 -8.54
N GLN A 66 6.52 7.78 -8.79
CA GLN A 66 6.04 6.71 -7.91
C GLN A 66 7.00 5.51 -7.89
N ALA A 67 7.50 5.11 -9.06
CA ALA A 67 8.50 4.05 -9.14
C ALA A 67 9.80 4.43 -8.42
N ALA A 68 10.25 5.68 -8.56
CA ALA A 68 11.44 6.17 -7.86
C ALA A 68 11.25 6.16 -6.33
N LYS A 69 10.11 6.65 -5.82
CA LYS A 69 9.78 6.56 -4.38
C LYS A 69 9.82 5.10 -3.89
N GLN A 70 9.17 4.21 -4.62
CA GLN A 70 9.07 2.78 -4.27
C GLN A 70 10.43 2.10 -4.22
N GLN A 71 11.28 2.45 -5.16
CA GLN A 71 12.61 1.84 -5.31
C GLN A 71 13.61 2.37 -4.27
N PHE A 72 13.57 3.66 -3.94
CA PHE A 72 14.68 4.31 -3.25
C PHE A 72 14.36 4.83 -1.85
N LEU A 73 13.10 5.11 -1.51
CA LEU A 73 12.78 5.67 -0.21
C LEU A 73 12.47 4.60 0.85
N PRO A 74 12.94 4.79 2.08
CA PRO A 74 12.45 4.06 3.22
C PRO A 74 10.99 4.46 3.52
N ALA A 75 10.32 3.68 4.33
CA ALA A 75 8.95 3.96 4.72
C ALA A 75 8.76 3.79 6.22
N VAL A 76 7.68 4.35 6.74
CA VAL A 76 7.33 4.28 8.15
C VAL A 76 5.84 4.02 8.30
N SER A 77 5.45 3.21 9.29
CA SER A 77 4.08 3.09 9.73
C SER A 77 3.86 3.99 10.95
N PHE A 78 3.22 5.14 10.77
CA PHE A 78 2.91 6.03 11.91
C PHE A 78 1.85 5.46 12.83
N ASN A 79 1.03 4.53 12.36
CA ASN A 79 -0.05 3.95 13.17
C ASN A 79 0.44 3.01 14.28
N GLY A 80 1.72 2.63 14.28
CA GLY A 80 2.28 1.83 15.38
C GLY A 80 3.38 0.86 15.00
N ILE A 81 3.63 -0.08 15.92
CA ILE A 81 4.60 -1.16 15.72
C ILE A 81 3.98 -2.24 14.84
N TYR A 82 4.66 -2.53 13.75
CA TYR A 82 4.24 -3.51 12.75
C TYR A 82 4.97 -4.85 12.90
N ASN A 83 4.20 -5.94 12.93
CA ASN A 83 4.69 -7.32 12.80
C ASN A 83 3.58 -8.15 12.13
N ASN A 84 3.61 -8.28 10.80
CA ASN A 84 2.51 -8.84 9.98
C ASN A 84 1.14 -8.20 10.26
N GLY A 85 1.12 -6.88 10.49
CA GLY A 85 0.02 -6.06 10.95
C GLY A 85 0.44 -5.22 12.14
N ILE A 86 -0.37 -4.24 12.51
CA ILE A 86 -0.11 -3.40 13.69
C ILE A 86 -0.36 -4.21 14.96
N VAL A 87 0.70 -4.45 15.75
CA VAL A 87 0.64 -5.16 17.03
C VAL A 87 0.61 -4.23 18.25
N LYS A 88 1.00 -2.97 18.06
CA LYS A 88 0.90 -1.92 19.10
C LYS A 88 0.52 -0.60 18.42
N TYR A 89 -0.62 -0.06 18.77
CA TYR A 89 -1.13 1.18 18.22
C TYR A 89 -0.40 2.40 18.80
N SER A 90 -0.10 3.42 17.98
CA SER A 90 0.75 4.54 18.38
C SER A 90 0.00 5.78 18.87
N ASN A 91 -1.30 5.87 18.62
CA ASN A 91 -2.10 7.09 18.81
C ASN A 91 -1.65 8.27 17.90
N VAL A 92 -1.01 7.98 16.79
CA VAL A 92 -0.64 8.96 15.76
C VAL A 92 -1.13 8.47 14.41
N THR A 93 -1.77 9.35 13.65
CA THR A 93 -2.31 9.07 12.31
C THR A 93 -1.74 10.04 11.30
N ALA A 94 -1.27 9.51 10.17
CA ALA A 94 -0.77 10.34 9.07
C ALA A 94 -1.90 10.69 8.11
N LEU A 95 -2.07 11.97 7.84
CA LEU A 95 -2.94 12.55 6.83
C LEU A 95 -2.09 12.97 5.64
N ASP A 96 -2.46 12.54 4.43
CA ASP A 96 -1.71 12.77 3.21
C ASP A 96 -2.52 13.66 2.26
N PHE A 97 -1.97 14.81 1.89
CA PHE A 97 -2.59 15.81 1.04
C PHE A 97 -1.79 15.92 -0.25
N ASP A 98 -2.20 15.19 -1.27
CA ASP A 98 -1.60 15.21 -2.59
C ASP A 98 -2.35 16.16 -3.54
N HIS A 99 -1.70 16.52 -4.65
CA HIS A 99 -2.30 17.30 -5.75
C HIS A 99 -2.89 18.65 -5.32
N ILE A 100 -2.18 19.37 -4.44
CA ILE A 100 -2.59 20.72 -4.03
C ILE A 100 -2.53 21.65 -5.25
N PRO A 101 -3.65 22.31 -5.64
CA PRO A 101 -3.76 22.93 -6.96
C PRO A 101 -2.92 24.20 -7.15
N SER A 102 -2.64 24.95 -6.08
CA SER A 102 -1.87 26.19 -6.15
C SER A 102 -1.14 26.50 -4.85
N GLU A 103 -0.20 27.44 -4.93
CA GLU A 103 0.53 27.96 -3.76
C GLU A 103 -0.40 28.60 -2.71
N LYS A 104 -1.49 29.19 -3.17
CA LYS A 104 -2.49 29.77 -2.25
C LYS A 104 -3.17 28.68 -1.42
N GLU A 105 -3.69 27.64 -2.07
CA GLU A 105 -4.31 26.51 -1.39
C GLU A 105 -3.31 25.77 -0.50
N TYR A 106 -2.05 25.67 -0.93
CA TYR A 106 -0.97 25.12 -0.13
C TYR A 106 -0.78 25.92 1.17
N SER A 107 -0.67 27.25 1.05
CA SER A 107 -0.51 28.14 2.21
C SER A 107 -1.72 28.09 3.13
N ASP A 108 -2.93 28.15 2.57
CA ASP A 108 -4.19 28.11 3.33
C ASP A 108 -4.30 26.79 4.13
N LEU A 109 -4.04 25.66 3.47
CA LEU A 109 -4.02 24.34 4.13
C LEU A 109 -2.95 24.27 5.22
N TYR A 110 -1.74 24.72 4.93
CA TYR A 110 -0.64 24.70 5.88
C TYR A 110 -0.98 25.51 7.14
N GLN A 111 -1.55 26.71 7.00
CA GLN A 111 -2.01 27.52 8.11
C GLN A 111 -3.15 26.86 8.90
N HIS A 112 -4.10 26.23 8.20
CA HIS A 112 -5.17 25.48 8.85
C HIS A 112 -4.63 24.31 9.68
N LEU A 113 -3.70 23.54 9.12
CA LEU A 113 -3.04 22.44 9.84
C LEU A 113 -2.28 22.93 11.06
N MET A 114 -1.53 24.03 10.95
CA MET A 114 -0.81 24.65 12.07
C MET A 114 -1.75 25.13 13.19
N ALA A 115 -2.92 25.64 12.82
CA ALA A 115 -3.92 26.13 13.77
C ALA A 115 -4.71 25.00 14.44
N THR A 116 -4.61 23.77 13.96
CA THR A 116 -5.37 22.61 14.47
C THR A 116 -4.64 21.97 15.65
N PRO A 117 -5.23 21.97 16.88
CA PRO A 117 -4.53 21.55 18.09
C PRO A 117 -3.97 20.13 18.07
N CYS A 118 -4.65 19.20 17.42
CA CYS A 118 -4.22 17.79 17.37
C CYS A 118 -3.13 17.51 16.35
N VAL A 119 -2.78 18.45 15.48
CA VAL A 119 -1.67 18.29 14.56
C VAL A 119 -0.35 18.50 15.29
N GLY A 120 0.46 17.45 15.34
CA GLY A 120 1.76 17.47 16.00
C GLY A 120 2.91 17.87 15.08
N TRP A 121 2.83 17.46 13.80
CA TRP A 121 3.89 17.69 12.81
C TRP A 121 3.32 17.87 11.42
N ILE A 122 3.99 18.71 10.62
CA ILE A 122 3.66 18.94 9.21
C ILE A 122 4.96 18.92 8.41
N TYR A 123 4.98 18.19 7.29
CA TYR A 123 6.11 18.17 6.38
C TYR A 123 5.67 17.93 4.93
N ARG A 124 6.55 18.26 3.98
CA ARG A 124 6.31 18.06 2.55
C ARG A 124 6.38 16.59 2.17
N THR A 125 5.58 16.19 1.20
CA THR A 125 5.69 14.84 0.61
C THR A 125 6.95 14.68 -0.24
N PRO A 126 7.40 13.45 -0.55
CA PRO A 126 8.64 13.24 -1.31
C PRO A 126 8.73 13.95 -2.66
N SER A 127 7.59 14.20 -3.30
CA SER A 127 7.54 14.96 -4.57
C SER A 127 7.73 16.48 -4.40
N GLY A 128 7.68 16.96 -3.16
CA GLY A 128 7.65 18.40 -2.86
C GLY A 128 6.34 19.11 -3.17
N ARG A 129 5.35 18.40 -3.71
CA ARG A 129 4.08 18.98 -4.22
C ARG A 129 2.87 18.74 -3.32
N GLY A 130 3.05 18.12 -2.18
CA GLY A 130 2.00 17.81 -1.23
C GLY A 130 2.46 18.02 0.21
N LEU A 131 1.52 17.92 1.14
CA LEU A 131 1.75 18.00 2.57
C LEU A 131 1.39 16.69 3.25
N LYS A 132 2.10 16.38 4.32
CA LYS A 132 1.73 15.33 5.26
C LYS A 132 1.62 15.92 6.65
N ALA A 133 0.50 15.65 7.32
CA ALA A 133 0.31 16.03 8.71
C ALA A 133 0.18 14.78 9.58
N LEU A 134 0.76 14.82 10.77
CA LEU A 134 0.60 13.79 11.78
C LEU A 134 -0.32 14.31 12.87
N ALA A 135 -1.50 13.71 12.99
CA ALA A 135 -2.49 14.01 14.00
C ALA A 135 -2.34 13.06 15.20
N ILE A 136 -2.36 13.61 16.39
CA ILE A 136 -2.35 12.86 17.65
C ILE A 136 -3.79 12.68 18.12
N HIS A 137 -4.12 11.51 18.66
CA HIS A 137 -5.47 11.17 19.12
C HIS A 137 -5.43 10.28 20.36
N ASP A 138 -6.56 10.16 21.04
CA ASP A 138 -6.73 9.33 22.24
C ASP A 138 -7.45 7.99 21.98
N ASN A 139 -7.75 7.67 20.70
CA ASN A 139 -8.28 6.36 20.35
C ASN A 139 -7.26 5.25 20.65
N ASP A 140 -7.60 4.35 21.54
CA ASP A 140 -6.78 3.18 21.91
C ASP A 140 -7.23 1.89 21.19
N ASN A 141 -8.32 1.95 20.42
CA ASN A 141 -8.87 0.81 19.71
C ASN A 141 -8.50 0.84 18.20
N PRO A 142 -7.55 0.02 17.74
CA PRO A 142 -7.15 0.00 16.33
C PRO A 142 -8.27 -0.39 15.37
N VAL A 143 -9.31 -1.10 15.83
CA VAL A 143 -10.48 -1.45 14.99
C VAL A 143 -11.24 -0.19 14.57
N MET A 144 -11.23 0.86 15.39
CA MET A 144 -11.89 2.13 15.12
C MET A 144 -11.03 3.10 14.30
N HIS A 145 -9.82 2.69 13.89
CA HIS A 145 -8.91 3.56 13.14
C HIS A 145 -9.55 4.16 11.87
N GLY A 146 -10.28 3.36 11.11
CA GLY A 146 -10.95 3.85 9.90
C GLY A 146 -12.03 4.91 10.18
N ASN A 147 -12.78 4.77 11.28
CA ASN A 147 -13.76 5.78 11.71
C ASN A 147 -13.07 7.08 12.16
N LEU A 148 -12.04 6.97 13.01
CA LEU A 148 -11.19 8.08 13.41
C LEU A 148 -10.59 8.81 12.19
N TYR A 149 -10.01 8.05 11.24
CA TYR A 149 -9.39 8.64 10.06
C TYR A 149 -10.38 9.48 9.26
N ARG A 150 -11.61 9.00 9.07
CA ARG A 150 -12.64 9.75 8.33
C ARG A 150 -13.13 10.99 9.09
N GLN A 151 -13.17 10.97 10.43
CA GLN A 151 -13.43 12.16 11.22
C GLN A 151 -12.34 13.22 11.02
N LEU A 152 -11.08 12.80 11.13
CA LEU A 152 -9.92 13.69 10.89
C LEU A 152 -9.91 14.22 9.44
N MET A 153 -10.20 13.34 8.47
CA MET A 153 -10.30 13.74 7.06
C MET A 153 -11.34 14.84 6.83
N GLN A 154 -12.50 14.73 7.47
CA GLN A 154 -13.57 15.71 7.36
C GLN A 154 -13.17 17.09 7.90
N MET A 155 -12.32 17.16 8.92
CA MET A 155 -11.83 18.42 9.47
C MET A 155 -11.01 19.24 8.49
N PHE A 156 -10.32 18.58 7.56
CA PHE A 156 -9.40 19.22 6.61
C PHE A 156 -9.89 19.20 5.18
N GLN A 157 -11.07 18.64 4.93
CA GLN A 157 -11.63 18.58 3.58
C GLN A 157 -12.05 19.97 3.12
N THR A 158 -11.57 20.36 1.96
CA THR A 158 -12.03 21.55 1.22
C THR A 158 -12.59 21.12 -0.14
N PRO A 159 -13.27 22.00 -0.88
CA PRO A 159 -13.74 21.66 -2.24
C PRO A 159 -12.60 21.27 -3.21
N PHE A 160 -11.36 21.64 -2.92
CA PHE A 160 -10.22 21.47 -3.81
C PHE A 160 -9.15 20.54 -3.26
N ILE A 161 -9.13 20.30 -1.95
CA ILE A 161 -8.11 19.52 -1.26
C ILE A 161 -8.80 18.53 -0.33
N GLY A 162 -8.41 17.27 -0.43
CA GLY A 162 -8.82 16.22 0.49
C GLY A 162 -7.64 15.35 0.87
N THR A 163 -7.76 14.64 1.97
CA THR A 163 -6.80 13.59 2.33
C THR A 163 -7.02 12.36 1.45
N ASP A 164 -5.95 11.63 1.16
CA ASP A 164 -6.06 10.35 0.44
C ASP A 164 -6.85 9.33 1.31
N PRO A 165 -8.05 8.91 0.87
CA PRO A 165 -8.88 7.96 1.63
C PRO A 165 -8.21 6.59 1.79
N LYS A 166 -7.22 6.25 0.98
CA LYS A 166 -6.44 5.01 1.14
C LYS A 166 -5.58 5.00 2.40
N CYS A 167 -5.31 6.17 2.97
CA CYS A 167 -4.55 6.28 4.22
C CYS A 167 -5.35 5.87 5.47
N GLN A 168 -6.66 5.58 5.35
CA GLN A 168 -7.46 4.98 6.41
C GLN A 168 -7.06 3.54 6.78
N ASP A 169 -6.23 2.90 5.97
CA ASP A 169 -5.72 1.57 6.27
C ASP A 169 -4.77 1.62 7.48
N LEU A 170 -5.09 0.84 8.50
CA LEU A 170 -4.29 0.74 9.71
C LEU A 170 -2.83 0.34 9.43
N ASN A 171 -2.61 -0.48 8.41
CA ASN A 171 -1.28 -0.94 8.01
C ASN A 171 -0.59 0.01 7.02
N ARG A 172 -1.13 1.21 6.81
CA ARG A 172 -0.58 2.17 5.85
C ARG A 172 0.86 2.53 6.17
N ARG A 173 1.70 2.40 5.16
CA ARG A 173 3.10 2.84 5.18
C ARG A 173 3.24 4.15 4.42
N ASN A 174 4.09 5.01 4.95
CA ASN A 174 4.34 6.33 4.41
C ASN A 174 5.81 6.43 4.03
N TYR A 175 6.12 6.90 2.83
CA TYR A 175 7.50 7.16 2.44
C TYR A 175 8.10 8.24 3.34
N LEU A 176 9.34 8.01 3.79
CA LEU A 176 10.15 9.07 4.39
C LEU A 176 10.77 9.92 3.30
N CYS A 177 10.92 11.20 3.59
CA CYS A 177 11.62 12.14 2.73
C CYS A 177 12.31 13.19 3.58
N TYR A 178 13.22 13.95 3.00
CA TYR A 178 13.85 15.09 3.63
C TYR A 178 12.97 16.33 3.48
N ASP A 179 12.72 16.99 4.60
CA ASP A 179 12.13 18.33 4.66
C ASP A 179 12.75 19.11 5.83
N PRO A 180 13.67 20.07 5.55
CA PRO A 180 14.31 20.86 6.59
C PRO A 180 13.33 21.79 7.33
N ASP A 181 12.19 22.11 6.68
CA ASP A 181 11.21 23.06 7.17
C ASP A 181 10.06 22.33 7.95
N VAL A 182 10.26 21.07 8.33
CA VAL A 182 9.23 20.33 9.07
C VAL A 182 8.79 21.12 10.29
N TRP A 183 7.50 21.43 10.33
CA TRP A 183 6.91 22.14 11.48
C TRP A 183 6.56 21.17 12.60
N THR A 184 6.76 21.60 13.82
CA THR A 184 6.43 20.83 15.04
C THR A 184 5.59 21.69 15.97
N ASN A 185 4.45 21.16 16.39
CA ASN A 185 3.65 21.75 17.44
C ASN A 185 4.32 21.50 18.80
N PRO A 186 4.67 22.54 19.57
CA PRO A 186 5.35 22.37 20.86
C PRO A 186 4.43 21.78 21.94
N SER A 187 3.10 21.90 21.77
CA SER A 187 2.11 21.49 22.77
C SER A 187 0.83 20.95 22.12
N PRO A 188 0.92 19.83 21.37
CA PRO A 188 -0.25 19.29 20.71
C PRO A 188 -1.26 18.74 21.72
N VAL A 189 -2.54 18.98 21.46
CA VAL A 189 -3.65 18.45 22.25
C VAL A 189 -4.27 17.28 21.46
N PRO A 190 -4.26 16.06 21.96
CA PRO A 190 -4.83 14.93 21.26
C PRO A 190 -6.27 15.16 20.84
N TYR A 191 -6.61 14.74 19.63
CA TYR A 191 -8.00 14.67 19.18
C TYR A 191 -8.76 13.69 20.05
N HIS A 192 -9.81 14.18 20.70
CA HIS A 192 -10.68 13.33 21.50
C HIS A 192 -11.60 12.55 20.58
N PHE A 193 -11.33 11.24 20.47
CA PHE A 193 -12.09 10.35 19.59
C PHE A 193 -13.38 9.89 20.29
N VAL A 194 -14.50 10.14 19.66
CA VAL A 194 -15.79 9.54 20.00
C VAL A 194 -16.30 8.83 18.76
N TYR A 195 -16.63 7.55 18.92
CA TYR A 195 -17.21 6.80 17.81
C TYR A 195 -18.50 7.46 17.32
N ASP A 196 -18.58 7.67 16.01
CA ASP A 196 -19.75 8.21 15.34
C ASP A 196 -20.04 7.36 14.08
N ALA A 197 -21.16 6.67 14.07
CA ALA A 197 -21.57 5.77 13.00
C ALA A 197 -21.71 6.46 11.63
N THR A 198 -21.85 7.80 11.59
CA THR A 198 -21.88 8.55 10.33
C THR A 198 -20.55 8.53 9.59
N TYR A 199 -19.47 8.26 10.32
CA TYR A 199 -18.11 8.09 9.80
C TYR A 199 -17.73 6.62 9.61
N ASP A 200 -18.64 5.69 9.76
CA ASP A 200 -18.34 4.33 9.30
C ASP A 200 -18.10 4.37 7.79
N ALA A 201 -17.25 3.46 7.31
CA ALA A 201 -17.16 3.26 5.87
C ALA A 201 -18.61 3.15 5.37
N PRO A 202 -19.01 3.89 4.32
CA PRO A 202 -20.34 3.72 3.79
C PRO A 202 -20.51 2.22 3.67
N THR A 203 -21.46 1.69 4.41
CA THR A 203 -21.89 0.32 4.23
C THR A 203 -22.33 0.32 2.78
N ILE A 204 -21.41 -0.02 1.89
CA ILE A 204 -21.79 -0.54 0.59
C ILE A 204 -22.76 -1.60 1.01
N SER A 205 -24.05 -1.30 0.81
CA SER A 205 -25.19 -1.89 1.52
C SER A 205 -24.82 -3.25 2.04
N ALA A 206 -25.08 -3.58 3.33
CA ALA A 206 -24.77 -4.90 3.89
C ALA A 206 -25.31 -6.05 3.01
N SER A 207 -26.25 -5.76 2.10
CA SER A 207 -26.58 -6.54 0.91
C SER A 207 -25.43 -6.70 -0.12
N ILE A 208 -24.37 -5.89 -0.09
CA ILE A 208 -23.21 -6.04 -1.02
C ILE A 208 -21.93 -6.42 -0.25
N LEU A 209 -21.82 -6.10 1.08
CA LEU A 209 -20.63 -6.45 1.88
C LEU A 209 -20.87 -7.61 2.86
N HIS A 210 -22.18 -7.92 3.18
CA HIS A 210 -22.60 -9.04 4.00
C HIS A 210 -23.86 -9.74 3.45
N GLN A 211 -24.10 -9.64 2.21
CA GLN A 211 -24.10 -10.94 1.59
C GLN A 211 -22.67 -11.42 1.91
N PRO A 212 -22.46 -12.49 2.68
CA PRO A 212 -21.32 -13.32 2.42
C PRO A 212 -21.38 -13.35 0.92
N LYS A 213 -20.38 -12.74 0.18
CA LYS A 213 -20.40 -12.89 -1.25
C LYS A 213 -20.81 -14.33 -1.31
N GLN A 214 -22.13 -14.52 -1.55
CA GLN A 214 -22.70 -15.86 -1.54
C GLN A 214 -21.69 -16.48 -2.42
N LYS A 215 -20.89 -17.43 -1.87
CA LYS A 215 -19.81 -18.02 -2.65
C LYS A 215 -20.53 -18.30 -3.91
N GLN A 216 -20.45 -17.35 -4.88
CA GLN A 216 -21.16 -17.49 -6.14
C GLN A 216 -20.73 -18.85 -6.50
N SER A 217 -21.68 -19.77 -6.49
CA SER A 217 -21.33 -21.17 -6.62
C SER A 217 -20.36 -21.14 -7.76
N VAL A 218 -19.21 -21.78 -7.62
CA VAL A 218 -18.10 -21.72 -8.55
C VAL A 218 -18.57 -21.83 -10.01
N THR A 219 -19.76 -22.36 -10.23
CA THR A 219 -20.53 -22.48 -11.47
C THR A 219 -21.19 -21.18 -11.97
N GLU A 220 -21.31 -20.11 -11.16
CA GLU A 220 -22.02 -18.87 -11.57
C GLU A 220 -21.11 -17.67 -11.84
N ARG A 221 -19.78 -17.84 -11.73
CA ARG A 221 -18.83 -16.81 -12.17
C ARG A 221 -18.79 -16.81 -13.69
N THR A 222 -19.54 -15.88 -14.30
CA THR A 222 -19.58 -15.73 -15.75
C THR A 222 -18.21 -15.34 -16.27
N THR A 223 -17.64 -16.21 -17.11
CA THR A 223 -16.42 -15.88 -17.88
C THR A 223 -16.71 -14.67 -18.75
N PRO A 224 -15.86 -13.62 -18.73
CA PRO A 224 -16.01 -12.53 -19.68
C PRO A 224 -15.99 -13.09 -21.11
N ILE A 225 -16.95 -12.69 -21.95
CA ILE A 225 -16.96 -13.10 -23.37
C ILE A 225 -15.75 -12.46 -24.04
N VAL A 226 -14.75 -13.27 -24.34
CA VAL A 226 -13.51 -12.82 -24.95
C VAL A 226 -13.71 -12.73 -26.47
N ALA A 227 -13.47 -11.55 -27.04
CA ALA A 227 -13.62 -11.30 -28.47
C ALA A 227 -12.61 -12.12 -29.31
N PRO A 228 -12.92 -12.45 -30.59
CA PRO A 228 -12.00 -13.15 -31.49
C PRO A 228 -10.65 -12.45 -31.61
N GLY A 229 -9.55 -13.20 -31.51
CA GLY A 229 -8.18 -12.67 -31.57
C GLY A 229 -7.54 -12.36 -30.22
N ILE A 230 -8.26 -12.50 -29.12
CA ILE A 230 -7.73 -12.35 -27.77
C ILE A 230 -7.12 -13.70 -27.29
N PRO A 231 -5.96 -13.69 -26.56
CA PRO A 231 -5.32 -14.90 -26.10
C PRO A 231 -6.24 -15.77 -25.23
N SER A 232 -6.13 -17.10 -25.37
CA SER A 232 -6.84 -18.05 -24.50
C SER A 232 -6.34 -17.94 -23.05
N ASP A 233 -7.17 -18.35 -22.09
CA ASP A 233 -6.81 -18.37 -20.67
C ASP A 233 -5.54 -19.17 -20.42
N ALA A 234 -5.37 -20.30 -21.10
CA ALA A 234 -4.16 -21.11 -21.02
C ALA A 234 -2.91 -20.34 -21.47
N SER A 235 -3.02 -19.57 -22.56
CA SER A 235 -1.91 -18.73 -23.06
C SER A 235 -1.60 -17.61 -22.06
N VAL A 236 -2.62 -16.96 -21.51
CA VAL A 236 -2.47 -15.91 -20.50
C VAL A 236 -1.78 -16.45 -19.25
N MET A 237 -2.26 -17.57 -18.69
CA MET A 237 -1.68 -18.16 -17.48
C MET A 237 -0.23 -18.63 -17.69
N CYS A 238 0.09 -19.16 -18.87
CA CYS A 238 1.47 -19.52 -19.21
C CYS A 238 2.39 -18.30 -19.24
N MET A 239 1.96 -17.19 -19.82
CA MET A 239 2.72 -15.93 -19.82
C MET A 239 2.79 -15.28 -18.43
N LEU A 240 1.74 -15.39 -17.63
CA LEU A 240 1.77 -14.96 -16.23
C LEU A 240 2.81 -15.76 -15.43
N LYS A 241 2.89 -17.10 -15.63
CA LYS A 241 3.96 -17.93 -15.01
C LYS A 241 5.36 -17.43 -15.40
N GLN A 242 5.58 -17.08 -16.66
CA GLN A 242 6.88 -16.55 -17.11
C GLN A 242 7.17 -15.17 -16.52
N ARG A 243 6.17 -14.28 -16.44
CA ARG A 243 6.30 -12.98 -15.77
C ARG A 243 6.59 -13.15 -14.28
N CYS A 244 5.88 -14.05 -13.61
CA CYS A 244 6.10 -14.34 -12.20
C CYS A 244 7.54 -14.82 -11.94
N LYS A 245 8.04 -15.78 -12.73
CA LYS A 245 9.45 -16.23 -12.66
C LYS A 245 10.46 -15.08 -12.81
N ARG A 246 10.15 -14.09 -13.65
CA ARG A 246 11.04 -12.96 -13.91
C ARG A 246 11.04 -11.92 -12.78
N PHE A 247 9.87 -11.62 -12.23
CA PHE A 247 9.70 -10.51 -11.26
C PHE A 247 9.65 -10.99 -9.81
N HIS A 248 9.30 -12.26 -9.59
CA HIS A 248 9.19 -12.92 -8.29
C HIS A 248 9.87 -14.29 -8.34
N PRO A 249 11.20 -14.37 -8.49
CA PRO A 249 11.90 -15.65 -8.72
C PRO A 249 11.68 -16.67 -7.60
N ASP A 250 11.35 -16.19 -6.42
CA ASP A 250 11.16 -17.03 -5.21
C ASP A 250 9.68 -17.41 -4.96
N TYR A 251 8.77 -17.14 -5.91
CA TYR A 251 7.32 -17.34 -5.73
C TYR A 251 6.89 -18.78 -5.36
N LEU A 252 7.74 -19.77 -5.62
CA LEU A 252 7.54 -21.16 -5.20
C LEU A 252 8.20 -21.51 -3.86
N LYS A 253 9.06 -20.63 -3.32
CA LYS A 253 9.78 -20.90 -2.06
C LYS A 253 8.88 -20.66 -0.86
N GLU A 254 9.17 -21.38 0.21
CA GLU A 254 8.54 -21.15 1.51
C GLU A 254 8.68 -19.68 1.92
N GLY A 255 7.60 -19.11 2.50
CA GLY A 255 7.52 -17.69 2.88
C GLY A 255 7.06 -16.74 1.76
N ALA A 256 7.27 -17.08 0.48
CA ALA A 256 6.81 -16.26 -0.66
C ALA A 256 5.60 -16.87 -1.40
N ARG A 257 5.19 -18.09 -1.07
CA ARG A 257 4.12 -18.83 -1.78
C ARG A 257 2.78 -18.10 -1.74
N ARG A 258 2.38 -17.58 -0.57
CA ARG A 258 1.09 -16.86 -0.40
C ARG A 258 1.04 -15.63 -1.29
N ASP A 259 2.11 -14.84 -1.30
CA ASP A 259 2.22 -13.64 -2.13
C ASP A 259 2.18 -14.01 -3.62
N GLY A 260 2.85 -15.10 -4.01
CA GLY A 260 2.82 -15.60 -5.38
C GLY A 260 1.42 -16.03 -5.82
N VAL A 261 0.70 -16.78 -5.00
CA VAL A 261 -0.68 -17.22 -5.29
C VAL A 261 -1.63 -16.03 -5.35
N TYR A 262 -1.55 -15.10 -4.40
CA TYR A 262 -2.32 -13.86 -4.42
C TYR A 262 -2.05 -13.05 -5.70
N TRP A 263 -0.77 -12.90 -6.07
CA TRP A 263 -0.38 -12.22 -7.31
C TRP A 263 -1.00 -12.89 -8.55
N PHE A 264 -0.99 -14.24 -8.63
CA PHE A 264 -1.65 -14.94 -9.74
C PHE A 264 -3.14 -14.64 -9.78
N GLY A 265 -3.82 -14.59 -8.64
CA GLY A 265 -5.24 -14.22 -8.55
C GLY A 265 -5.49 -12.82 -9.12
N THR A 266 -4.74 -11.80 -8.66
CA THR A 266 -4.90 -10.41 -9.14
C THR A 266 -4.66 -10.29 -10.65
N GLN A 267 -3.61 -10.92 -11.16
CA GLN A 267 -3.26 -10.83 -12.58
C GLN A 267 -4.25 -11.61 -13.46
N ALA A 268 -4.72 -12.75 -12.99
CA ALA A 268 -5.73 -13.55 -13.68
C ALA A 268 -7.07 -12.80 -13.78
N SER A 269 -7.52 -12.19 -12.69
CA SER A 269 -8.73 -11.36 -12.67
C SER A 269 -8.62 -10.18 -13.63
N LYS A 270 -7.53 -9.43 -13.54
CA LYS A 270 -7.25 -8.30 -14.43
C LYS A 270 -7.21 -8.69 -15.91
N ALA A 271 -6.69 -9.86 -16.22
CA ALA A 271 -6.70 -10.40 -17.58
C ALA A 271 -8.04 -11.05 -17.97
N GLY A 272 -9.03 -11.12 -17.09
CA GLY A 272 -10.31 -11.77 -17.33
C GLY A 272 -10.19 -13.28 -17.58
N VAL A 273 -9.20 -13.94 -16.97
CA VAL A 273 -9.10 -15.39 -16.96
C VAL A 273 -10.27 -15.97 -16.16
N ASP A 274 -10.87 -17.07 -16.67
CA ASP A 274 -11.90 -17.78 -15.91
C ASP A 274 -11.38 -18.18 -14.53
N TYR A 275 -12.17 -17.92 -13.50
CA TYR A 275 -11.74 -18.14 -12.12
C TYR A 275 -11.33 -19.58 -11.84
N LEU A 276 -12.17 -20.54 -12.29
CA LEU A 276 -11.90 -21.96 -12.06
C LEU A 276 -10.66 -22.41 -12.82
N PHE A 277 -10.56 -22.00 -14.07
CA PHE A 277 -9.40 -22.32 -14.88
C PHE A 277 -8.10 -21.80 -14.25
N GLY A 278 -8.11 -20.55 -13.82
CA GLY A 278 -6.95 -19.92 -13.18
C GLY A 278 -6.59 -20.58 -11.84
N LEU A 279 -7.59 -20.88 -11.00
CA LEU A 279 -7.39 -21.57 -9.73
C LEU A 279 -6.80 -22.97 -9.91
N GLU A 280 -7.35 -23.77 -10.82
CA GLU A 280 -6.83 -25.11 -11.12
C GLU A 280 -5.40 -25.06 -11.71
N TYR A 281 -5.11 -24.07 -12.54
CA TYR A 281 -3.75 -23.85 -13.02
C TYR A 281 -2.76 -23.58 -11.88
N VAL A 282 -3.13 -22.71 -10.95
CA VAL A 282 -2.28 -22.36 -9.81
C VAL A 282 -2.14 -23.52 -8.83
N LYS A 283 -3.21 -24.27 -8.54
CA LYS A 283 -3.14 -25.50 -7.75
C LYS A 283 -2.12 -26.49 -8.34
N LYS A 284 -2.22 -26.80 -9.63
CA LYS A 284 -1.26 -27.67 -10.33
C LYS A 284 0.16 -27.13 -10.26
N LEU A 285 0.35 -25.82 -10.37
CA LEU A 285 1.65 -25.19 -10.29
C LEU A 285 2.29 -25.36 -8.91
N TYR A 286 1.51 -25.19 -7.84
CA TYR A 286 2.00 -25.28 -6.46
C TYR A 286 1.96 -26.70 -5.87
N GLN A 287 1.40 -27.68 -6.58
CA GLN A 287 1.42 -29.10 -6.25
C GLN A 287 2.41 -29.89 -7.12
N SER A 288 3.11 -29.25 -8.07
CA SER A 288 4.07 -29.93 -8.94
C SER A 288 5.38 -30.20 -8.21
N ASP A 289 6.11 -31.22 -8.68
CA ASP A 289 7.43 -31.63 -8.16
C ASP A 289 8.52 -30.55 -8.32
N GLU A 290 8.24 -29.45 -9.02
CA GLU A 290 9.12 -28.26 -9.09
C GLU A 290 9.21 -27.50 -7.76
N ILE A 291 8.35 -27.83 -6.79
CA ILE A 291 8.40 -27.26 -5.44
C ILE A 291 9.32 -28.14 -4.61
N GLU A 292 10.54 -27.67 -4.34
CA GLU A 292 11.34 -28.26 -3.26
C GLU A 292 10.53 -28.22 -1.96
N LEU A 293 10.14 -29.38 -1.45
CA LEU A 293 9.56 -29.56 -0.12
C LEU A 293 10.64 -29.25 0.92
N THR A 294 10.94 -27.98 1.10
CA THR A 294 11.73 -27.51 2.21
C THR A 294 10.90 -27.66 3.50
N ARG A 295 11.56 -27.93 4.61
CA ARG A 295 11.09 -28.42 5.93
C ARG A 295 9.89 -27.73 6.61
N GLY A 296 9.10 -26.94 5.95
CA GLY A 296 8.07 -26.04 6.49
C GLY A 296 6.63 -26.36 6.14
N GLY A 297 6.20 -27.61 6.13
CA GLY A 297 4.80 -27.99 5.96
C GLY A 297 4.27 -27.88 4.51
N ALA A 298 3.30 -28.70 4.14
CA ALA A 298 2.65 -28.64 2.85
C ALA A 298 1.81 -27.37 2.74
N PHE A 299 1.96 -26.62 1.64
CA PHE A 299 1.07 -25.55 1.26
C PHE A 299 -0.25 -26.18 0.81
N THR A 300 -1.30 -26.02 1.61
CA THR A 300 -2.55 -26.78 1.43
C THR A 300 -3.38 -26.23 0.28
N GLU A 301 -4.26 -27.06 -0.28
CA GLU A 301 -5.22 -26.62 -1.30
C GLU A 301 -6.13 -25.50 -0.80
N ASP A 302 -6.49 -25.54 0.48
CA ASP A 302 -7.33 -24.51 1.10
C ASP A 302 -6.58 -23.17 1.14
N GLU A 303 -5.30 -23.18 1.53
CA GLU A 303 -4.46 -21.97 1.52
C GLU A 303 -4.26 -21.41 0.10
N ILE A 304 -4.08 -22.28 -0.91
CA ILE A 304 -4.00 -21.87 -2.32
C ILE A 304 -5.33 -21.26 -2.74
N THR A 305 -6.43 -21.91 -2.44
CA THR A 305 -7.78 -21.45 -2.82
C THR A 305 -8.09 -20.10 -2.19
N GLU A 306 -7.82 -19.94 -0.88
CA GLU A 306 -8.08 -18.71 -0.15
C GLU A 306 -7.23 -17.54 -0.73
N ASN A 307 -5.92 -17.72 -0.86
CA ASN A 307 -5.04 -16.66 -1.34
C ASN A 307 -5.31 -16.30 -2.82
N TYR A 308 -5.59 -17.29 -3.67
CA TYR A 308 -5.96 -17.03 -5.05
C TYR A 308 -7.29 -16.27 -5.15
N THR A 309 -8.30 -16.67 -4.38
CA THR A 309 -9.61 -16.01 -4.36
C THR A 309 -9.49 -14.56 -3.90
N ASN A 310 -8.76 -14.32 -2.80
CA ASN A 310 -8.53 -12.97 -2.29
C ASN A 310 -7.84 -12.07 -3.32
N GLY A 311 -6.85 -12.61 -4.04
CA GLY A 311 -6.20 -11.88 -5.13
C GLY A 311 -7.13 -11.65 -6.32
N TYR A 312 -7.88 -12.67 -6.75
CA TYR A 312 -8.80 -12.58 -7.89
C TYR A 312 -9.92 -11.57 -7.65
N ASP A 313 -10.45 -11.52 -6.43
CA ASP A 313 -11.53 -10.61 -6.04
C ASP A 313 -11.03 -9.16 -5.79
N ALA A 314 -9.71 -8.95 -5.68
CA ALA A 314 -9.13 -7.62 -5.49
C ALA A 314 -9.06 -6.77 -6.76
N GLU A 315 -9.16 -7.38 -7.92
CA GLU A 315 -9.01 -6.72 -9.23
C GLU A 315 -10.26 -6.92 -10.10
N SER A 316 -10.36 -6.13 -11.16
CA SER A 316 -11.40 -6.23 -12.19
C SER A 316 -10.79 -6.41 -13.56
N TYR A 317 -11.57 -6.98 -14.48
CA TYR A 317 -11.15 -7.19 -15.87
C TYR A 317 -10.72 -5.90 -16.56
N ASP A 318 -9.58 -5.96 -17.24
CA ASP A 318 -9.01 -4.91 -18.06
C ASP A 318 -8.68 -5.48 -19.46
N GLU A 319 -9.45 -5.08 -20.46
CA GLU A 319 -9.33 -5.58 -21.82
C GLU A 319 -7.97 -5.23 -22.45
N ASP A 320 -7.43 -4.05 -22.18
CA ASP A 320 -6.14 -3.64 -22.73
C ASP A 320 -5.00 -4.41 -22.06
N TYR A 321 -5.13 -4.73 -20.78
CA TYR A 321 -4.20 -5.61 -20.09
C TYR A 321 -4.18 -7.00 -20.73
N ARG A 322 -5.36 -7.57 -21.04
CA ARG A 322 -5.45 -8.88 -21.71
C ARG A 322 -4.86 -8.85 -23.13
N LYS A 323 -5.12 -7.79 -23.91
CA LYS A 323 -4.52 -7.59 -25.23
C LYS A 323 -2.99 -7.57 -25.18
N GLY A 324 -2.40 -7.11 -24.10
CA GLY A 324 -0.95 -7.13 -23.88
C GLY A 324 -0.31 -8.53 -23.85
N PHE A 325 -1.10 -9.62 -23.84
CA PHE A 325 -0.64 -11.01 -23.97
C PHE A 325 -0.68 -11.54 -25.40
N ILE A 326 -1.03 -10.72 -26.39
CA ILE A 326 -0.95 -11.12 -27.80
C ILE A 326 0.54 -11.26 -28.15
N THR A 327 0.97 -12.49 -28.45
CA THR A 327 2.31 -12.71 -29.01
C THR A 327 2.32 -12.13 -30.42
N LYS A 328 3.16 -11.12 -30.66
CA LYS A 328 3.52 -10.74 -32.02
C LYS A 328 4.13 -12.01 -32.65
N LYS A 329 3.38 -12.69 -33.52
CA LYS A 329 3.98 -13.69 -34.41
C LYS A 329 5.02 -12.93 -35.24
N GLY A 330 6.31 -13.24 -34.97
CA GLY A 330 7.40 -12.82 -35.82
C GLY A 330 7.30 -13.44 -37.19
#